data_13d427947b26c4d44e4f8f460bb641de
#
_entry.id   13d427947b26c4d44e4f8f460bb641de
#
_cell.length_a   1.000
_cell.length_b   1.000
_cell.length_c   1.000
_cell.angle_alpha   90.00
_cell.angle_beta   90.00
_cell.angle_gamma   90.00
#
_symmetry.space_group_name_H-M   'P 1'
#
loop_
_entity.id
_entity.type
_entity.pdbx_description
1 polymer ?
#
loop_
_entity_poly.entity_id
_entity_poly.type
_entity_poly.pdbx_seq_one_letter_code
_entity_poly.pdbx_strand_id
1 'polypeptide(L)'
;MTEKQARALAALLSEPTQAAAAKKVGISARTMRRYMADPEFYEAYQQAHAQLVEDATQRMQRGLNSAVDTLQQIATDQDAGKTARVAAARSLLEQALRYTELSDLLGRIAKLEELAGDRR
;
A
#
# COMPACT_ATOMS: atom_id res chain seq x y z
N MET A 1 -13.86 -2.77 -23.75
CA MET A 1 -13.87 -1.50 -23.01
C MET A 1 -13.61 -0.34 -23.96
N THR A 2 -14.41 0.72 -23.88
CA THR A 2 -14.28 1.88 -24.76
C THR A 2 -13.11 2.80 -24.32
N GLU A 3 -12.69 3.70 -25.22
CA GLU A 3 -11.69 4.70 -24.92
C GLU A 3 -12.12 5.63 -23.76
N LYS A 4 -13.40 6.01 -23.74
CA LYS A 4 -13.98 6.81 -22.66
C LYS A 4 -13.90 6.08 -21.31
N GLN A 5 -14.21 4.80 -21.30
CA GLN A 5 -14.08 3.96 -20.11
C GLN A 5 -12.62 3.84 -19.65
N ALA A 6 -11.69 3.70 -20.58
CA ALA A 6 -10.26 3.64 -20.25
C ALA A 6 -9.77 4.95 -19.60
N ARG A 7 -10.23 6.09 -20.09
CA ARG A 7 -9.92 7.40 -19.48
C ARG A 7 -10.55 7.53 -18.10
N ALA A 8 -11.80 7.08 -17.96
CA ALA A 8 -12.48 7.08 -16.66
C ALA A 8 -11.76 6.21 -15.64
N LEU A 9 -11.29 5.04 -16.07
CA LEU A 9 -10.49 4.14 -15.21
C LEU A 9 -9.21 4.81 -14.73
N ALA A 10 -8.45 5.43 -15.64
CA ALA A 10 -7.23 6.13 -15.30
C ALA A 10 -7.49 7.27 -14.31
N ALA A 11 -8.57 8.02 -14.49
CA ALA A 11 -8.96 9.10 -13.58
C ALA A 11 -9.35 8.58 -12.19
N LEU A 12 -10.06 7.46 -12.10
CA LEU A 12 -10.41 6.81 -10.83
C LEU A 12 -9.19 6.41 -10.03
N LEU A 13 -8.12 6.01 -10.71
CA LEU A 13 -6.87 5.61 -10.05
C LEU A 13 -6.04 6.79 -9.58
N SER A 14 -6.18 7.97 -10.20
CA SER A 14 -5.37 9.15 -9.88
C SER A 14 -6.07 10.18 -8.99
N GLU A 15 -7.41 10.19 -8.97
CA GLU A 15 -8.17 11.18 -8.22
C GLU A 15 -8.66 10.63 -6.87
N PRO A 16 -8.83 11.49 -5.86
CA PRO A 16 -9.19 11.03 -4.51
C PRO A 16 -10.64 10.56 -4.39
N THR A 17 -11.54 10.99 -5.29
CA THR A 17 -12.96 10.61 -5.24
C THR A 17 -13.50 10.28 -6.62
N GLN A 18 -14.60 9.54 -6.68
CA GLN A 18 -15.31 9.27 -7.94
C GLN A 18 -15.81 10.56 -8.59
N ALA A 19 -16.30 11.49 -7.79
CA ALA A 19 -16.78 12.79 -8.28
C ALA A 19 -15.67 13.58 -8.98
N ALA A 20 -14.48 13.64 -8.36
CA ALA A 20 -13.33 14.29 -8.94
C ALA A 20 -12.86 13.61 -10.23
N ALA A 21 -12.87 12.28 -10.25
CA ALA A 21 -12.52 11.51 -11.45
C ALA A 21 -13.50 11.77 -12.61
N ALA A 22 -14.79 11.77 -12.32
CA ALA A 22 -15.83 12.08 -13.33
C ALA A 22 -15.66 13.47 -13.91
N LYS A 23 -15.41 14.45 -13.05
CA LYS A 23 -15.17 15.84 -13.45
C LYS A 23 -13.93 15.97 -14.34
N LYS A 24 -12.87 15.28 -13.99
CA LYS A 24 -11.61 15.32 -14.75
C LYS A 24 -11.77 14.85 -16.19
N VAL A 25 -12.57 13.80 -16.42
CA VAL A 25 -12.79 13.26 -17.77
C VAL A 25 -14.04 13.78 -18.44
N GLY A 26 -14.78 14.67 -17.80
CA GLY A 26 -15.94 15.35 -18.40
C GLY A 26 -17.17 14.47 -18.52
N ILE A 27 -17.38 13.52 -17.62
CA ILE A 27 -18.59 12.69 -17.55
C ILE A 27 -19.38 13.02 -16.28
N SER A 28 -20.67 12.67 -16.29
CA SER A 28 -21.52 12.85 -15.12
C SER A 28 -21.18 11.80 -14.04
N ALA A 29 -21.50 12.12 -12.78
CA ALA A 29 -21.41 11.18 -11.69
C ALA A 29 -22.26 9.92 -11.96
N ARG A 30 -23.42 10.09 -12.58
CA ARG A 30 -24.30 8.98 -12.96
C ARG A 30 -23.62 8.05 -13.98
N THR A 31 -22.95 8.60 -14.99
CA THR A 31 -22.20 7.81 -15.98
C THR A 31 -21.07 7.04 -15.31
N MET A 32 -20.33 7.68 -14.39
CA MET A 32 -19.27 7.01 -13.64
C MET A 32 -19.81 5.84 -12.80
N ARG A 33 -20.95 6.03 -12.12
CA ARG A 33 -21.60 4.95 -11.36
C ARG A 33 -22.03 3.80 -12.27
N ARG A 34 -22.51 4.12 -13.47
CA ARG A 34 -22.90 3.11 -14.44
C ARG A 34 -21.68 2.29 -14.90
N TYR A 35 -20.54 2.94 -15.13
CA TYR A 35 -19.29 2.24 -15.45
C TYR A 35 -18.88 1.31 -14.32
N MET A 36 -18.92 1.78 -13.08
CA MET A 36 -18.56 0.98 -11.91
C MET A 36 -19.50 -0.20 -11.68
N ALA A 37 -20.73 -0.12 -12.18
CA ALA A 37 -21.70 -1.22 -12.12
C ALA A 37 -21.47 -2.27 -13.20
N ASP A 38 -20.73 -1.96 -14.25
CA ASP A 38 -20.36 -2.91 -15.30
C ASP A 38 -19.29 -3.89 -14.77
N PRO A 39 -19.55 -5.21 -14.78
CA PRO A 39 -18.61 -6.18 -14.24
C PRO A 39 -17.23 -6.14 -14.89
N GLU A 40 -17.14 -5.96 -16.19
CA GLU A 40 -15.86 -5.88 -16.91
C GLU A 40 -15.05 -4.66 -16.47
N PHE A 41 -15.68 -3.50 -16.38
CA PHE A 41 -15.05 -2.26 -15.95
C PHE A 41 -14.59 -2.37 -14.48
N TYR A 42 -15.45 -2.87 -13.62
CA TYR A 42 -15.16 -3.01 -12.20
C TYR A 42 -14.00 -3.97 -11.94
N GLU A 43 -13.95 -5.07 -12.65
CA GLU A 43 -12.83 -6.01 -12.56
C GLU A 43 -11.51 -5.37 -13.00
N ALA A 44 -11.52 -4.65 -14.11
CA ALA A 44 -10.34 -3.91 -14.59
C ALA A 44 -9.90 -2.86 -13.57
N TYR A 45 -10.83 -2.17 -12.93
CA TYR A 45 -10.56 -1.21 -11.86
C TYR A 45 -9.91 -1.88 -10.66
N GLN A 46 -10.47 -3.01 -10.21
CA GLN A 46 -9.92 -3.74 -9.06
C GLN A 46 -8.50 -4.23 -9.31
N GLN A 47 -8.23 -4.77 -10.49
CA GLN A 47 -6.89 -5.23 -10.86
C GLN A 47 -5.89 -4.08 -10.91
N ALA A 48 -6.24 -2.98 -11.54
CA ALA A 48 -5.38 -1.81 -11.64
C ALA A 48 -5.12 -1.18 -10.27
N HIS A 49 -6.14 -1.10 -9.41
CA HIS A 49 -6.01 -0.59 -8.04
C HIS A 49 -5.09 -1.49 -7.20
N ALA A 50 -5.27 -2.81 -7.29
CA ALA A 50 -4.42 -3.77 -6.58
C ALA A 50 -2.95 -3.64 -7.02
N GLN A 51 -2.70 -3.42 -8.32
CA GLN A 51 -1.35 -3.23 -8.82
C GLN A 51 -0.72 -1.93 -8.30
N LEU A 52 -1.49 -0.84 -8.22
CA LEU A 52 -1.02 0.41 -7.63
C LEU A 52 -0.64 0.25 -6.16
N VAL A 53 -1.47 -0.45 -5.39
CA VAL A 53 -1.20 -0.72 -3.97
C VAL A 53 0.07 -1.57 -3.82
N GLU A 54 0.22 -2.59 -4.65
CA GLU A 54 1.41 -3.45 -4.66
C GLU A 54 2.68 -2.65 -4.97
N ASP A 55 2.65 -1.81 -6.00
CA ASP A 55 3.79 -0.97 -6.39
C ASP A 55 4.15 0.02 -5.27
N ALA A 56 3.15 0.62 -4.63
CA ALA A 56 3.36 1.53 -3.50
C ALA A 56 3.97 0.79 -2.30
N THR A 57 3.49 -0.42 -2.02
CA THR A 57 4.01 -1.28 -0.94
C THR A 57 5.48 -1.62 -1.19
N GLN A 58 5.83 -2.00 -2.41
CA GLN A 58 7.23 -2.30 -2.77
C GLN A 58 8.13 -1.08 -2.64
N ARG A 59 7.65 0.11 -3.03
CA ARG A 59 8.40 1.36 -2.83
C ARG A 59 8.63 1.65 -1.36
N MET A 60 7.61 1.45 -0.53
CA MET A 60 7.72 1.64 0.91
C MET A 60 8.72 0.66 1.53
N GLN A 61 8.70 -0.60 1.11
CA GLN A 61 9.65 -1.61 1.57
C GLN A 61 11.09 -1.25 1.20
N ARG A 62 11.33 -0.77 -0.03
CA ARG A 62 12.65 -0.32 -0.46
C ARG A 62 13.14 0.88 0.35
N GLY A 63 12.24 1.85 0.61
CA GLY A 63 12.55 2.99 1.47
C GLY A 63 12.86 2.57 2.90
N LEU A 64 12.10 1.62 3.43
CA LEU A 64 12.33 1.07 4.76
C LEU A 64 13.71 0.38 4.85
N ASN A 65 14.08 -0.41 3.85
CA ASN A 65 15.37 -1.07 3.79
C ASN A 65 16.52 -0.04 3.82
N SER A 66 16.41 1.04 3.03
CA SER A 66 17.39 2.14 3.03
C SER A 66 17.48 2.82 4.39
N ALA A 67 16.35 3.05 5.05
CA ALA A 67 16.31 3.66 6.38
C ALA A 67 16.96 2.76 7.42
N VAL A 68 16.70 1.46 7.37
CA VAL A 68 17.33 0.47 8.26
C VAL A 68 18.84 0.45 8.04
N ASP A 69 19.31 0.43 6.80
CA ASP A 69 20.74 0.46 6.47
C ASP A 69 21.41 1.72 7.03
N THR A 70 20.77 2.89 6.89
CA THR A 70 21.28 4.15 7.45
C THR A 70 21.42 4.07 8.97
N LEU A 71 20.38 3.58 9.65
CA LEU A 71 20.41 3.43 11.09
C LEU A 71 21.50 2.45 11.55
N GLN A 72 21.69 1.34 10.82
CA GLN A 72 22.74 0.39 11.09
C GLN A 72 24.13 1.01 10.93
N GLN A 73 24.33 1.80 9.87
CA GLN A 73 25.59 2.50 9.65
C GLN A 73 25.91 3.46 10.81
N ILE A 74 24.93 4.24 11.26
CA ILE A 74 25.12 5.17 12.38
C ILE A 74 25.39 4.40 13.68
N ALA A 75 24.64 3.35 13.94
CA ALA A 75 24.79 2.56 15.17
C ALA A 75 26.16 1.88 15.28
N THR A 76 26.77 1.51 14.15
CA THR A 76 28.05 0.81 14.09
C THR A 76 29.24 1.70 13.79
N ASP A 77 29.02 2.98 13.43
CA ASP A 77 30.07 3.94 13.12
C ASP A 77 30.73 4.42 14.42
N GLN A 78 31.97 4.02 14.65
CA GLN A 78 32.74 4.40 15.84
C GLN A 78 33.08 5.90 15.87
N ASP A 79 33.07 6.57 14.71
CA ASP A 79 33.33 8.02 14.63
C ASP A 79 32.07 8.84 14.89
N ALA A 80 30.91 8.24 14.87
CA ALA A 80 29.66 8.93 15.22
C ALA A 80 29.59 9.17 16.74
N GLY A 81 28.92 10.27 17.13
CA GLY A 81 28.71 10.59 18.53
C GLY A 81 27.89 9.51 19.27
N LYS A 82 28.17 9.34 20.56
CA LYS A 82 27.47 8.33 21.37
C LYS A 82 25.96 8.50 21.36
N THR A 83 25.47 9.74 21.45
CA THR A 83 24.05 10.04 21.44
C THR A 83 23.38 9.57 20.13
N ALA A 84 24.01 9.85 18.98
CA ALA A 84 23.50 9.43 17.68
C ALA A 84 23.50 7.90 17.55
N ARG A 85 24.56 7.23 18.01
CA ARG A 85 24.66 5.77 17.98
C ARG A 85 23.59 5.10 18.84
N VAL A 86 23.39 5.61 20.04
CA VAL A 86 22.36 5.08 20.95
C VAL A 86 20.97 5.31 20.38
N ALA A 87 20.70 6.50 19.84
CA ALA A 87 19.41 6.80 19.22
C ALA A 87 19.11 5.89 18.02
N ALA A 88 20.09 5.66 17.16
CA ALA A 88 19.96 4.76 16.01
C ALA A 88 19.71 3.31 16.45
N ALA A 89 20.47 2.81 17.41
CA ALA A 89 20.30 1.47 17.95
C ALA A 89 18.92 1.29 18.60
N ARG A 90 18.47 2.27 19.36
CA ARG A 90 17.14 2.26 19.98
C ARG A 90 16.04 2.24 18.93
N SER A 91 16.14 3.07 17.90
CA SER A 91 15.18 3.10 16.80
C SER A 91 15.09 1.75 16.09
N LEU A 92 16.22 1.10 15.82
CA LEU A 92 16.27 -0.23 15.21
C LEU A 92 15.54 -1.26 16.08
N LEU A 93 15.82 -1.28 17.38
CA LEU A 93 15.20 -2.22 18.30
C LEU A 93 13.70 -2.02 18.42
N GLU A 94 13.24 -0.78 18.54
CA GLU A 94 11.83 -0.45 18.63
C GLU A 94 11.07 -0.85 17.36
N GLN A 95 11.61 -0.53 16.19
CA GLN A 95 10.96 -0.86 14.91
C GLN A 95 10.98 -2.36 14.64
N ALA A 96 12.05 -3.04 14.97
CA ALA A 96 12.15 -4.50 14.85
C ALA A 96 11.11 -5.20 15.72
N LEU A 97 10.91 -4.73 16.95
CA LEU A 97 9.91 -5.28 17.86
C LEU A 97 8.49 -5.08 17.32
N ARG A 98 8.17 -3.89 16.87
CA ARG A 98 6.87 -3.58 16.26
C ARG A 98 6.60 -4.42 15.02
N TYR A 99 7.61 -4.58 14.17
CA TYR A 99 7.49 -5.41 12.97
C TYR A 99 7.22 -6.87 13.32
N THR A 100 7.92 -7.39 14.32
CA THR A 100 7.73 -8.77 14.79
C THR A 100 6.31 -8.97 15.35
N GLU A 101 5.81 -8.03 16.15
CA GLU A 101 4.45 -8.07 16.68
C GLU A 101 3.40 -8.04 15.57
N LEU A 102 3.57 -7.17 14.59
CA LEU A 102 2.66 -7.05 13.45
C LEU A 102 2.67 -8.32 12.59
N SER A 103 3.86 -8.84 12.31
CA SER A 103 4.02 -10.08 11.53
C SER A 103 3.34 -11.27 12.22
N ASP A 104 3.50 -11.36 13.54
CA ASP A 104 2.85 -12.38 14.37
C ASP A 104 1.32 -12.27 14.31
N LEU A 105 0.79 -11.06 14.45
CA LEU A 105 -0.64 -10.79 14.37
C LEU A 105 -1.22 -11.16 13.01
N LEU A 106 -0.54 -10.77 11.94
CA LEU A 106 -0.96 -11.10 10.56
C LEU A 106 -0.94 -12.61 10.33
N GLY A 107 0.05 -13.31 10.86
CA GLY A 107 0.13 -14.77 10.80
C GLY A 107 -1.04 -15.45 11.51
N ARG A 108 -1.42 -14.93 12.68
CA ARG A 108 -2.58 -15.42 13.44
C ARG A 108 -3.90 -15.18 12.70
N ILE A 109 -4.06 -14.01 12.08
CA ILE A 109 -5.24 -13.68 11.27
C ILE A 109 -5.34 -14.64 10.09
N ALA A 110 -4.25 -14.86 9.35
CA ALA A 110 -4.22 -15.77 8.20
C ALA A 110 -4.61 -17.20 8.61
N LYS A 111 -4.11 -17.66 9.75
CA LYS A 111 -4.45 -18.97 10.30
C LYS A 111 -5.93 -19.09 10.68
N LEU A 112 -6.50 -18.05 11.27
CA LEU A 112 -7.92 -18.02 11.60
C LEU A 112 -8.80 -18.01 10.35
N GLU A 113 -8.41 -17.28 9.32
CA GLU A 113 -9.11 -17.28 8.03
C GLU A 113 -9.08 -18.66 7.38
N GLU A 114 -7.95 -19.34 7.41
CA GLU A 114 -7.82 -20.71 6.92
C GLU A 114 -8.76 -21.67 7.66
N LEU A 115 -8.79 -21.59 8.99
CA LEU A 115 -9.69 -22.41 9.81
C LEU A 115 -11.16 -22.10 9.54
N ALA A 116 -11.51 -20.84 9.32
CA ALA A 116 -12.87 -20.43 8.97
C ALA A 116 -13.26 -20.92 7.58
N GLY A 117 -12.32 -20.95 6.63
CA GLY A 117 -12.52 -21.51 5.29
C GLY A 117 -12.80 -23.00 5.31
N ASP A 118 -12.12 -23.76 6.15
CA ASP A 118 -12.27 -25.22 6.27
C ASP A 118 -13.61 -25.64 6.86
N ARG A 119 -14.33 -24.74 7.52
CA ARG A 119 -15.66 -24.99 8.11
C ARG A 119 -16.81 -24.80 7.14
N ARG A 120 -16.53 -24.37 5.93
CA ARG A 120 -17.51 -24.26 4.85
C ARG A 120 -17.53 -25.56 4.03
#